data_6bc9e4e64a2132a4e9b8196f39732e28
#
_entry.id   6bc9e4e64a2132a4e9b8196f39732e28
#
_cell.length_a   1.000
_cell.length_b   1.000
_cell.length_c   1.000
_cell.angle_alpha   90.00
_cell.angle_beta   90.00
_cell.angle_gamma   90.00
#
_symmetry.space_group_name_H-M   'P 1'
#
loop_
_entity.id
_entity.type
_entity.pdbx_description
1 polymer ?
#
loop_
_entity_poly.entity_id
_entity_poly.type
_entity_poly.pdbx_seq_one_letter_code
_entity_poly.pdbx_strand_id
1 'polypeptide(L)'
;PPSWTEDGMAKFILGTDGQGRDMLSTILYGSRISLIVGFSAILFSLILGVGLGLTAGYFGGKYEMVVMRLTDVQLTVPSILMALLVDGIARGVISREMHDEMAIYVLIFAIGISEWPQFARVSRAATLVEKNKDYVSASTIIGVSNIIIMFKHILPNILRPVLVIG
;
A
#
# COMPACT_ATOMS: atom_id res chain seq x y z
N PRO A 1 13.93 -20.40 29.83
CA PRO A 1 14.53 -19.09 30.03
C PRO A 1 15.61 -18.80 28.99
N PRO A 2 16.03 -17.52 28.77
CA PRO A 2 17.09 -17.15 27.85
C PRO A 2 18.43 -17.78 28.20
N SER A 3 19.31 -17.95 27.21
CA SER A 3 20.61 -18.65 27.36
C SER A 3 21.61 -17.98 28.35
N TRP A 4 21.41 -16.71 28.70
CA TRP A 4 22.24 -15.96 29.64
C TRP A 4 21.79 -16.04 31.10
N THR A 5 20.74 -16.81 31.40
CA THR A 5 20.25 -17.05 32.77
C THR A 5 20.80 -18.39 33.29
N GLU A 6 20.85 -18.56 34.63
CA GLU A 6 21.40 -19.79 35.27
C GLU A 6 20.70 -21.08 34.80
N ASP A 7 19.39 -21.01 34.48
CA ASP A 7 18.62 -22.14 33.95
C ASP A 7 18.46 -22.10 32.40
N GLY A 8 19.23 -21.26 31.71
CA GLY A 8 19.15 -21.08 30.26
C GLY A 8 19.83 -22.17 29.47
N MET A 9 19.20 -22.63 28.38
CA MET A 9 19.83 -23.55 27.45
C MET A 9 20.54 -22.77 26.33
N ALA A 10 21.82 -23.05 26.09
CA ALA A 10 22.63 -22.43 25.05
C ALA A 10 22.01 -22.58 23.63
N LYS A 11 21.14 -23.55 23.42
CA LYS A 11 20.42 -23.78 22.15
C LYS A 11 19.38 -22.71 21.87
N PHE A 12 18.82 -22.06 22.90
CA PHE A 12 17.72 -21.09 22.77
C PHE A 12 18.18 -19.72 23.26
N ILE A 13 18.76 -18.89 22.37
CA ILE A 13 19.38 -17.62 22.73
C ILE A 13 18.40 -16.73 23.51
N LEU A 14 17.16 -16.55 23.03
CA LEU A 14 16.11 -15.75 23.70
C LEU A 14 15.17 -16.59 24.58
N GLY A 15 15.47 -17.89 24.74
CA GLY A 15 14.59 -18.83 25.45
C GLY A 15 13.45 -19.35 24.57
N THR A 16 12.49 -19.98 25.23
CA THR A 16 11.28 -20.55 24.59
C THR A 16 10.03 -19.83 25.07
N ASP A 17 9.00 -19.84 24.22
CA ASP A 17 7.65 -19.35 24.58
C ASP A 17 6.93 -20.36 25.50
N GLY A 18 5.69 -20.02 25.93
CA GLY A 18 4.86 -20.92 26.75
C GLY A 18 4.46 -22.23 26.08
N GLN A 19 4.74 -22.40 24.78
CA GLN A 19 4.50 -23.62 24.00
C GLN A 19 5.81 -24.37 23.66
N GLY A 20 6.95 -23.92 24.21
CA GLY A 20 8.26 -24.55 23.98
C GLY A 20 8.93 -24.20 22.65
N ARG A 21 8.41 -23.22 21.88
CA ARG A 21 9.00 -22.80 20.61
C ARG A 21 10.12 -21.79 20.84
N ASP A 22 11.19 -21.88 20.05
CA ASP A 22 12.30 -20.91 20.09
C ASP A 22 11.82 -19.50 19.74
N MET A 23 11.98 -18.59 20.68
CA MET A 23 11.52 -17.20 20.52
C MET A 23 12.26 -16.47 19.39
N LEU A 24 13.59 -16.68 19.25
CA LEU A 24 14.37 -16.05 18.20
C LEU A 24 13.89 -16.46 16.80
N SER A 25 13.71 -17.78 16.60
CA SER A 25 13.19 -18.31 15.34
C SER A 25 11.79 -17.79 15.04
N THR A 26 10.91 -17.74 16.04
CA THR A 26 9.55 -17.22 15.89
C THR A 26 9.53 -15.74 15.49
N ILE A 27 10.39 -14.92 16.11
CA ILE A 27 10.52 -13.49 15.76
C ILE A 27 11.04 -13.31 14.33
N LEU A 28 12.09 -14.04 13.95
CA LEU A 28 12.67 -13.96 12.60
C LEU A 28 11.68 -14.42 11.52
N TYR A 29 10.94 -15.51 11.78
CA TYR A 29 9.92 -15.99 10.85
C TYR A 29 8.74 -15.01 10.75
N GLY A 30 8.26 -14.48 11.89
CA GLY A 30 7.21 -13.47 11.94
C GLY A 30 7.61 -12.19 11.21
N SER A 31 8.83 -11.70 11.43
CA SER A 31 9.38 -10.52 10.77
C SER A 31 9.43 -10.69 9.25
N ARG A 32 9.84 -11.86 8.75
CA ARG A 32 9.84 -12.15 7.31
C ARG A 32 8.44 -12.02 6.70
N ILE A 33 7.44 -12.62 7.33
CA ILE A 33 6.05 -12.55 6.86
C ILE A 33 5.54 -11.11 6.91
N SER A 34 5.78 -10.39 8.01
CA SER A 34 5.36 -8.99 8.18
C SER A 34 5.97 -8.08 7.12
N LEU A 35 7.26 -8.26 6.80
CA LEU A 35 7.93 -7.48 5.75
C LEU A 35 7.37 -7.78 4.36
N ILE A 36 7.12 -9.06 4.03
CA ILE A 36 6.52 -9.43 2.74
C ILE A 36 5.12 -8.83 2.60
N VAL A 37 4.28 -8.97 3.62
CA VAL A 37 2.91 -8.44 3.62
C VAL A 37 2.93 -6.92 3.53
N GLY A 38 3.71 -6.25 4.38
CA GLY A 38 3.79 -4.79 4.43
C GLY A 38 4.30 -4.21 3.11
N PHE A 39 5.41 -4.73 2.58
CA PHE A 39 5.97 -4.26 1.31
C PHE A 39 5.02 -4.50 0.12
N SER A 40 4.39 -5.68 0.07
CA SER A 40 3.43 -5.99 -1.01
C SER A 40 2.17 -5.13 -0.93
N ALA A 41 1.66 -4.87 0.28
CA ALA A 41 0.50 -4.01 0.49
C ALA A 41 0.79 -2.55 0.10
N ILE A 42 1.96 -2.01 0.50
CA ILE A 42 2.40 -0.66 0.12
C ILE A 42 2.56 -0.56 -1.41
N LEU A 43 3.19 -1.54 -2.04
CA LEU A 43 3.36 -1.56 -3.50
C LEU A 43 2.01 -1.56 -4.22
N PHE A 44 1.06 -2.37 -3.76
CA PHE A 44 -0.30 -2.39 -4.30
C PHE A 44 -1.02 -1.04 -4.12
N SER A 45 -0.98 -0.46 -2.90
CA SER A 45 -1.54 0.87 -2.61
C SER A 45 -0.94 1.97 -3.48
N LEU A 46 0.39 1.93 -3.64
CA LEU A 46 1.14 2.90 -4.42
C LEU A 46 0.73 2.85 -5.90
N ILE A 47 0.69 1.66 -6.49
CA ILE A 47 0.29 1.49 -7.89
C ILE A 47 -1.14 2.00 -8.11
N LEU A 48 -2.08 1.59 -7.24
CA LEU A 48 -3.48 1.99 -7.34
C LEU A 48 -3.65 3.48 -7.08
N GLY A 49 -3.08 3.98 -5.99
CA GLY A 49 -3.22 5.38 -5.58
C GLY A 49 -2.54 6.35 -6.54
N VAL A 50 -1.29 6.05 -6.97
CA VAL A 50 -0.58 6.89 -7.94
C VAL A 50 -1.31 6.87 -9.28
N GLY A 51 -1.76 5.72 -9.75
CA GLY A 51 -2.49 5.61 -11.01
C GLY A 51 -3.77 6.44 -11.02
N LEU A 52 -4.61 6.32 -9.97
CA LEU A 52 -5.84 7.09 -9.85
C LEU A 52 -5.57 8.59 -9.58
N GLY A 53 -4.59 8.91 -8.75
CA GLY A 53 -4.24 10.30 -8.45
C GLY A 53 -3.65 11.04 -9.65
N LEU A 54 -2.73 10.40 -10.40
CA LEU A 54 -2.15 10.93 -11.62
C LEU A 54 -3.22 11.20 -12.67
N THR A 55 -4.08 10.22 -12.95
CA THR A 55 -5.14 10.37 -13.95
C THR A 55 -6.18 11.41 -13.52
N ALA A 56 -6.57 11.43 -12.24
CA ALA A 56 -7.49 12.43 -11.70
C ALA A 56 -6.92 13.85 -11.82
N GLY A 57 -5.67 14.06 -11.43
CA GLY A 57 -5.01 15.37 -11.55
C GLY A 57 -4.79 15.82 -13.00
N TYR A 58 -4.50 14.87 -13.90
CA TYR A 58 -4.27 15.17 -15.30
C TYR A 58 -5.55 15.54 -16.06
N PHE A 59 -6.58 14.70 -16.00
CA PHE A 59 -7.83 14.92 -16.75
C PHE A 59 -8.75 15.92 -16.07
N GLY A 60 -8.78 15.96 -14.75
CA GLY A 60 -9.60 16.91 -14.00
C GLY A 60 -11.12 16.65 -14.10
N GLY A 61 -11.90 17.70 -13.83
CA GLY A 61 -13.34 17.73 -14.04
C GLY A 61 -14.14 16.73 -13.21
N LYS A 62 -15.18 16.12 -13.81
CA LYS A 62 -16.07 15.15 -13.12
C LYS A 62 -15.35 13.89 -12.69
N TYR A 63 -14.37 13.42 -13.45
CA TYR A 63 -13.58 12.24 -13.12
C TYR A 63 -12.76 12.48 -11.84
N GLU A 64 -12.05 13.58 -11.78
CA GLU A 64 -11.31 13.99 -10.57
C GLU A 64 -12.24 14.08 -9.36
N MET A 65 -13.42 14.72 -9.53
CA MET A 65 -14.41 14.84 -8.46
C MET A 65 -14.83 13.48 -7.91
N VAL A 66 -15.11 12.49 -8.77
CA VAL A 66 -15.52 11.14 -8.35
C VAL A 66 -14.38 10.45 -7.61
N VAL A 67 -13.17 10.44 -8.17
CA VAL A 67 -12.01 9.80 -7.54
C VAL A 67 -11.74 10.42 -6.17
N MET A 68 -11.71 11.76 -6.07
CA MET A 68 -11.45 12.43 -4.79
C MET A 68 -12.57 12.22 -3.79
N ARG A 69 -13.81 12.15 -4.22
CA ARG A 69 -14.93 11.84 -3.33
C ARG A 69 -14.82 10.42 -2.75
N LEU A 70 -14.40 9.45 -3.55
CA LEU A 70 -14.14 8.09 -3.05
C LEU A 70 -12.99 8.09 -2.04
N THR A 71 -11.91 8.82 -2.30
CA THR A 71 -10.80 8.94 -1.32
C THR A 71 -11.27 9.60 -0.04
N ASP A 72 -12.09 10.66 -0.11
CA ASP A 72 -12.60 11.35 1.07
C ASP A 72 -13.49 10.46 1.93
N VAL A 73 -14.42 9.73 1.31
CA VAL A 73 -15.28 8.77 2.02
C VAL A 73 -14.45 7.68 2.69
N GLN A 74 -13.48 7.13 1.99
CA GLN A 74 -12.68 6.05 2.55
C GLN A 74 -11.76 6.53 3.69
N LEU A 75 -11.20 7.72 3.61
CA LEU A 75 -10.37 8.31 4.67
C LEU A 75 -11.15 8.69 5.94
N THR A 76 -12.49 8.72 5.89
CA THR A 76 -13.30 8.87 7.12
C THR A 76 -13.37 7.60 7.95
N VAL A 77 -13.11 6.45 7.32
CA VAL A 77 -13.11 5.14 7.99
C VAL A 77 -11.68 4.79 8.41
N PRO A 78 -11.42 4.48 9.68
CA PRO A 78 -10.11 4.01 10.12
C PRO A 78 -9.64 2.80 9.30
N SER A 79 -8.38 2.82 8.83
CA SER A 79 -7.83 1.77 7.96
C SER A 79 -7.94 0.36 8.54
N ILE A 80 -7.80 0.24 9.87
CA ILE A 80 -7.99 -1.03 10.58
C ILE A 80 -9.41 -1.58 10.38
N LEU A 81 -10.44 -0.74 10.46
CA LEU A 81 -11.83 -1.17 10.26
C LEU A 81 -12.08 -1.59 8.81
N MET A 82 -11.47 -0.90 7.83
CA MET A 82 -11.52 -1.29 6.43
C MET A 82 -10.84 -2.66 6.20
N ALA A 83 -9.67 -2.87 6.80
CA ALA A 83 -8.98 -4.16 6.70
C ALA A 83 -9.80 -5.30 7.31
N LEU A 84 -10.42 -5.09 8.49
CA LEU A 84 -11.30 -6.06 9.12
C LEU A 84 -12.58 -6.32 8.31
N LEU A 85 -13.14 -5.31 7.66
CA LEU A 85 -14.29 -5.46 6.77
C LEU A 85 -13.94 -6.34 5.57
N VAL A 86 -12.80 -6.10 4.94
CA VAL A 86 -12.34 -6.90 3.78
C VAL A 86 -12.07 -8.35 4.20
N ASP A 87 -11.40 -8.57 5.35
CA ASP A 87 -11.17 -9.92 5.88
C ASP A 87 -12.50 -10.62 6.23
N GLY A 88 -13.43 -9.91 6.85
CA GLY A 88 -14.77 -10.42 7.16
C GLY A 88 -15.56 -10.83 5.93
N ILE A 89 -15.52 -10.04 4.84
CA ILE A 89 -16.14 -10.39 3.56
C ILE A 89 -15.45 -11.62 2.95
N ALA A 90 -14.11 -11.67 2.97
CA ALA A 90 -13.35 -12.81 2.47
C ALA A 90 -13.73 -14.11 3.18
N ARG A 91 -13.84 -14.08 4.51
CA ARG A 91 -14.31 -15.24 5.32
C ARG A 91 -15.75 -15.66 5.01
N GLY A 92 -16.60 -14.75 4.59
CA GLY A 92 -17.99 -15.04 4.20
C GLY A 92 -18.12 -15.67 2.81
N VAL A 93 -17.16 -15.41 1.92
CA VAL A 93 -17.22 -15.83 0.50
C VAL A 93 -16.31 -17.03 0.22
N ILE A 94 -15.17 -17.11 0.88
CA ILE A 94 -14.15 -18.15 0.66
C ILE A 94 -14.33 -19.26 1.69
N SER A 95 -14.20 -20.54 1.27
CA SER A 95 -14.23 -21.67 2.19
C SER A 95 -13.10 -21.57 3.23
N ARG A 96 -13.28 -22.15 4.41
CA ARG A 96 -12.28 -22.07 5.49
C ARG A 96 -10.91 -22.59 5.07
N GLU A 97 -10.87 -23.73 4.40
CA GLU A 97 -9.62 -24.34 3.91
C GLU A 97 -8.88 -23.40 2.93
N MET A 98 -9.60 -22.84 1.95
CA MET A 98 -9.05 -21.90 0.98
C MET A 98 -8.69 -20.55 1.62
N HIS A 99 -9.43 -20.12 2.66
CA HIS A 99 -9.10 -18.89 3.38
C HIS A 99 -7.76 -19.00 4.10
N ASP A 100 -7.47 -20.10 4.74
CA ASP A 100 -6.19 -20.33 5.43
C ASP A 100 -5.00 -20.33 4.46
N GLU A 101 -5.16 -20.89 3.26
CA GLU A 101 -4.15 -20.84 2.20
C GLU A 101 -3.96 -19.42 1.62
N MET A 102 -5.05 -18.66 1.51
CA MET A 102 -5.05 -17.33 0.91
C MET A 102 -4.92 -16.19 1.92
N ALA A 103 -4.80 -16.46 3.21
CA ALA A 103 -4.83 -15.46 4.27
C ALA A 103 -3.82 -14.31 4.05
N ILE A 104 -2.61 -14.62 3.59
CA ILE A 104 -1.58 -13.61 3.30
C ILE A 104 -2.02 -12.69 2.16
N TYR A 105 -2.61 -13.23 1.09
CA TYR A 105 -3.08 -12.44 -0.05
C TYR A 105 -4.29 -11.57 0.31
N VAL A 106 -5.22 -12.12 1.11
CA VAL A 106 -6.37 -11.36 1.65
C VAL A 106 -5.86 -10.20 2.50
N LEU A 107 -4.87 -10.44 3.35
CA LEU A 107 -4.29 -9.40 4.20
C LEU A 107 -3.56 -8.32 3.38
N ILE A 108 -2.78 -8.69 2.37
CA ILE A 108 -2.12 -7.75 1.45
C ILE A 108 -3.16 -6.88 0.75
N PHE A 109 -4.22 -7.49 0.23
CA PHE A 109 -5.29 -6.77 -0.45
C PHE A 109 -6.06 -5.85 0.52
N ALA A 110 -6.38 -6.34 1.72
CA ALA A 110 -7.11 -5.58 2.74
C ALA A 110 -6.35 -4.32 3.17
N ILE A 111 -5.06 -4.44 3.47
CA ILE A 111 -4.20 -3.30 3.82
C ILE A 111 -4.03 -2.40 2.61
N GLY A 112 -3.73 -2.98 1.45
CA GLY A 112 -3.49 -2.22 0.23
C GLY A 112 -4.67 -1.39 -0.24
N ILE A 113 -5.90 -1.94 -0.17
CA ILE A 113 -7.12 -1.21 -0.50
C ILE A 113 -7.46 -0.17 0.58
N SER A 114 -6.92 -0.27 1.78
CA SER A 114 -7.15 0.71 2.84
C SER A 114 -6.26 1.95 2.70
N GLU A 115 -5.06 1.80 2.15
CA GLU A 115 -4.03 2.86 2.16
C GLU A 115 -3.92 3.64 0.83
N TRP A 116 -4.49 3.15 -0.30
CA TRP A 116 -4.39 3.82 -1.60
C TRP A 116 -4.90 5.28 -1.62
N PRO A 117 -5.90 5.71 -0.79
CA PRO A 117 -6.40 7.08 -0.85
C PRO A 117 -5.35 8.12 -0.49
N GLN A 118 -4.42 7.81 0.42
CA GLN A 118 -3.33 8.71 0.79
C GLN A 118 -2.41 8.98 -0.41
N PHE A 119 -2.00 7.90 -1.11
CA PHE A 119 -1.19 8.01 -2.32
C PHE A 119 -1.94 8.72 -3.45
N ALA A 120 -3.23 8.46 -3.63
CA ALA A 120 -4.04 9.13 -4.64
C ALA A 120 -4.13 10.65 -4.42
N ARG A 121 -4.34 11.07 -3.18
CA ARG A 121 -4.44 12.50 -2.83
C ARG A 121 -3.12 13.23 -3.10
N VAL A 122 -2.00 12.66 -2.69
CA VAL A 122 -0.68 13.27 -2.89
C VAL A 122 -0.28 13.26 -4.37
N SER A 123 -0.50 12.15 -5.07
CA SER A 123 -0.25 12.07 -6.52
C SER A 123 -1.07 13.06 -7.31
N ARG A 124 -2.35 13.21 -6.98
CA ARG A 124 -3.22 14.22 -7.60
C ARG A 124 -2.69 15.64 -7.37
N ALA A 125 -2.33 15.98 -6.12
CA ALA A 125 -1.81 17.32 -5.81
C ALA A 125 -0.49 17.61 -6.56
N ALA A 126 0.44 16.64 -6.56
CA ALA A 126 1.70 16.75 -7.30
C ALA A 126 1.48 16.84 -8.81
N THR A 127 0.51 16.11 -9.36
CA THR A 127 0.17 16.14 -10.78
C THR A 127 -0.38 17.50 -11.21
N LEU A 128 -1.21 18.13 -10.38
CA LEU A 128 -1.73 19.48 -10.67
C LEU A 128 -0.62 20.53 -10.76
N VAL A 129 0.40 20.42 -9.91
CA VAL A 129 1.57 21.30 -9.96
C VAL A 129 2.39 21.01 -11.22
N GLU A 130 2.69 19.73 -11.48
CA GLU A 130 3.56 19.31 -12.57
C GLU A 130 2.95 19.57 -13.95
N LYS A 131 1.64 19.37 -14.09
CA LYS A 131 0.88 19.59 -15.33
C LYS A 131 0.98 21.02 -15.86
N ASN A 132 1.14 22.00 -14.98
CA ASN A 132 1.16 23.43 -15.35
C ASN A 132 2.57 23.93 -15.74
N LYS A 133 3.56 23.05 -15.79
CA LYS A 133 4.93 23.42 -16.19
C LYS A 133 5.07 23.56 -17.71
N ASP A 134 5.97 24.43 -18.14
CA ASP A 134 6.18 24.79 -19.55
C ASP A 134 6.52 23.57 -20.44
N TYR A 135 7.28 22.60 -19.94
CA TYR A 135 7.64 21.42 -20.72
C TYR A 135 6.43 20.51 -21.02
N VAL A 136 5.41 20.50 -20.15
CA VAL A 136 4.16 19.76 -20.38
C VAL A 136 3.34 20.47 -21.45
N SER A 137 3.24 21.80 -21.36
CA SER A 137 2.57 22.64 -22.36
C SER A 137 3.24 22.50 -23.72
N ALA A 138 4.57 22.56 -23.78
CA ALA A 138 5.34 22.35 -25.01
C ALA A 138 5.08 20.95 -25.60
N SER A 139 5.09 19.89 -24.77
CA SER A 139 4.78 18.53 -25.21
C SER A 139 3.39 18.40 -25.83
N THR A 140 2.42 19.11 -25.27
CA THR A 140 1.04 19.13 -25.78
C THR A 140 0.96 19.83 -27.14
N ILE A 141 1.65 20.97 -27.31
CA ILE A 141 1.67 21.75 -28.56
C ILE A 141 2.28 20.96 -29.71
N ILE A 142 3.34 20.18 -29.46
CA ILE A 142 3.98 19.32 -30.48
C ILE A 142 3.23 18.01 -30.72
N GLY A 143 2.06 17.81 -30.07
CA GLY A 143 1.18 16.67 -30.36
C GLY A 143 1.54 15.36 -29.65
N VAL A 144 2.33 15.39 -28.57
CA VAL A 144 2.62 14.18 -27.78
C VAL A 144 1.32 13.69 -27.13
N SER A 145 1.08 12.37 -27.20
CA SER A 145 -0.13 11.79 -26.62
C SER A 145 -0.19 11.94 -25.09
N ASN A 146 -1.40 12.11 -24.55
CA ASN A 146 -1.65 12.28 -23.11
C ASN A 146 -1.04 11.16 -22.26
N ILE A 147 -1.07 9.93 -22.76
CA ILE A 147 -0.50 8.77 -22.06
C ILE A 147 1.02 8.93 -21.91
N ILE A 148 1.71 9.33 -22.97
CA ILE A 148 3.16 9.56 -22.92
C ILE A 148 3.47 10.74 -21.98
N ILE A 149 2.72 11.81 -22.03
CA ILE A 149 2.88 12.96 -21.13
C ILE A 149 2.73 12.51 -19.68
N MET A 150 1.67 11.77 -19.33
CA MET A 150 1.44 11.29 -17.98
C MET A 150 2.56 10.36 -17.49
N PHE A 151 2.88 9.32 -18.25
CA PHE A 151 3.78 8.26 -17.75
C PHE A 151 5.26 8.58 -17.94
N LYS A 152 5.64 9.32 -18.98
CA LYS A 152 7.05 9.60 -19.28
C LYS A 152 7.52 10.97 -18.76
N HIS A 153 6.62 11.94 -18.67
CA HIS A 153 6.99 13.30 -18.30
C HIS A 153 6.53 13.67 -16.87
N ILE A 154 5.29 13.34 -16.48
CA ILE A 154 4.75 13.72 -15.18
C ILE A 154 5.09 12.70 -14.10
N LEU A 155 4.81 11.44 -14.33
CA LEU A 155 4.95 10.36 -13.33
C LEU A 155 6.34 10.34 -12.66
N PRO A 156 7.49 10.39 -13.39
CA PRO A 156 8.80 10.35 -12.72
C PRO A 156 9.03 11.52 -11.75
N ASN A 157 8.46 12.69 -12.06
CA ASN A 157 8.62 13.89 -11.25
C ASN A 157 7.74 13.88 -10.00
N ILE A 158 6.55 13.29 -10.06
CA ILE A 158 5.64 13.19 -8.91
C ILE A 158 5.97 12.03 -7.98
N LEU A 159 6.78 11.04 -8.41
CA LEU A 159 7.15 9.90 -7.54
C LEU A 159 7.92 10.35 -6.31
N ARG A 160 8.77 11.39 -6.40
CA ARG A 160 9.56 11.87 -5.25
C ARG A 160 8.70 12.24 -4.04
N PRO A 161 7.71 13.15 -4.12
CA PRO A 161 6.84 13.48 -2.99
C PRO A 161 5.96 12.30 -2.55
N VAL A 162 5.61 11.40 -3.47
CA VAL A 162 4.77 10.23 -3.17
C VAL A 162 5.52 9.19 -2.36
N LEU A 163 6.79 8.92 -2.69
CA LEU A 163 7.62 7.92 -1.98
C LEU A 163 8.03 8.35 -0.56
N VAL A 164 7.87 9.63 -0.21
CA VAL A 164 8.16 10.12 1.17
C VAL A 164 7.05 9.74 2.15
N ILE A 165 5.86 9.36 1.66
CA ILE A 165 4.69 9.03 2.49
C ILE A 165 4.62 7.54 2.82
N GLY A 166 5.16 6.66 1.96
CA GLY A 166 5.22 5.23 2.19
C GLY A 166 6.45 4.81 2.95
#